data_ee9677232349eb0242b2541a28ac9d3d
#
_entry.id   ee9677232349eb0242b2541a28ac9d3d
#
_cell.length_a   1.000
_cell.length_b   1.000
_cell.length_c   1.000
_cell.angle_alpha   90.00
_cell.angle_beta   90.00
_cell.angle_gamma   90.00
#
_symmetry.space_group_name_H-M   'P 1'
#
loop_
_entity.id
_entity.type
_entity.pdbx_description
1 polymer ?
#
loop_
_entity_poly.entity_id
_entity_poly.type
_entity_poly.pdbx_seq_one_letter_code
_entity_poly.pdbx_strand_id
1 'polypeptide(L)'
;MRVYLTLFLIIISSINFFAQELNYNIEENISYYPTNESGLTAYQKAQCRLDIYWPTQKKEVPVIIWFHGGGLTGGSKEIPQALKDKGYCIVGVGYRLSPQVKAATSIDDATAAIAWVFKNITRYNGNSKSIFVSGHSAGGYLALMSVMDKSRLKSYDIDANKVAGLIPFSGHTITHFTIREERGIPGEQPIIDKFAPLYYVRKDAPPTLLITGDRELEMLGRYEENAYFFRMMKVAGQEKIEHYEMQGYGHNMTSPAFPLLIDFIEKFKE
;
A
#
# COMPACT_ATOMS: atom_id res chain seq x y z
N MET A 1 62.38 -42.95 -21.33
CA MET A 1 61.44 -42.44 -20.34
C MET A 1 60.40 -41.61 -21.08
N ARG A 2 59.19 -42.17 -21.37
CA ARG A 2 58.16 -41.49 -22.14
C ARG A 2 57.18 -40.92 -21.11
N VAL A 3 57.03 -39.59 -21.04
CA VAL A 3 56.05 -38.89 -20.18
C VAL A 3 54.77 -38.80 -20.98
N TYR A 4 53.69 -39.44 -20.47
CA TYR A 4 52.35 -39.30 -21.01
C TYR A 4 51.66 -38.12 -20.30
N LEU A 5 51.40 -37.07 -21.07
CA LEU A 5 50.65 -35.90 -20.63
C LEU A 5 49.15 -36.22 -20.80
N THR A 6 48.43 -36.47 -19.72
CA THR A 6 46.98 -36.71 -19.74
C THR A 6 46.26 -35.35 -19.65
N LEU A 7 45.65 -34.93 -20.76
CA LEU A 7 44.84 -33.73 -20.84
C LEU A 7 43.47 -34.00 -20.21
N PHE A 8 43.17 -33.38 -19.06
CA PHE A 8 41.83 -33.40 -18.45
C PHE A 8 40.99 -32.31 -19.10
N LEU A 9 40.04 -32.70 -19.96
CA LEU A 9 39.06 -31.80 -20.54
C LEU A 9 37.95 -31.59 -19.48
N ILE A 10 37.92 -30.40 -18.84
CA ILE A 10 36.81 -29.99 -17.97
C ILE A 10 35.71 -29.43 -18.88
N ILE A 11 34.64 -30.22 -19.09
CA ILE A 11 33.43 -29.77 -19.75
C ILE A 11 32.62 -28.93 -18.72
N ILE A 12 32.72 -27.60 -18.82
CA ILE A 12 31.85 -26.70 -18.09
C ILE A 12 30.51 -26.67 -18.83
N SER A 13 29.55 -27.47 -18.38
CA SER A 13 28.16 -27.35 -18.82
C SER A 13 27.58 -26.04 -18.22
N SER A 14 27.49 -24.99 -19.01
CA SER A 14 26.74 -23.79 -18.69
C SER A 14 25.25 -24.16 -18.61
N ILE A 15 24.75 -24.35 -17.40
CA ILE A 15 23.30 -24.45 -17.15
C ILE A 15 22.76 -23.04 -17.36
N ASN A 16 22.19 -22.79 -18.53
CA ASN A 16 21.40 -21.60 -18.77
C ASN A 16 20.11 -21.73 -17.92
N PHE A 17 20.09 -21.12 -16.75
CA PHE A 17 18.85 -20.84 -16.03
C PHE A 17 18.07 -19.81 -16.86
N PHE A 18 17.23 -20.27 -17.78
CA PHE A 18 16.16 -19.44 -18.29
C PHE A 18 15.22 -19.16 -17.12
N ALA A 19 15.25 -17.94 -16.61
CA ALA A 19 14.18 -17.48 -15.71
C ALA A 19 12.86 -17.67 -16.47
N GLN A 20 12.01 -18.56 -15.99
CA GLN A 20 10.71 -18.82 -16.61
C GLN A 20 9.91 -17.52 -16.56
N GLU A 21 9.58 -16.97 -17.71
CA GLU A 21 8.77 -15.76 -17.84
C GLU A 21 7.38 -16.06 -17.22
N LEU A 22 7.02 -15.30 -16.20
CA LEU A 22 5.76 -15.49 -15.51
C LEU A 22 4.62 -14.92 -16.36
N ASN A 23 3.58 -15.72 -16.58
CA ASN A 23 2.33 -15.21 -17.16
C ASN A 23 1.46 -14.58 -16.09
N TYR A 24 0.79 -13.50 -16.44
CA TYR A 24 -0.09 -12.76 -15.53
C TYR A 24 -1.50 -12.68 -16.07
N ASN A 25 -2.46 -12.68 -15.15
CA ASN A 25 -3.85 -12.39 -15.44
C ASN A 25 -4.26 -11.07 -14.76
N ILE A 26 -5.34 -10.49 -15.27
CA ILE A 26 -6.03 -9.36 -14.65
C ILE A 26 -7.51 -9.66 -14.56
N GLU A 27 -8.13 -9.37 -13.43
CA GLU A 27 -9.58 -9.31 -13.26
C GLU A 27 -9.96 -7.93 -12.77
N GLU A 28 -10.86 -7.28 -13.49
CA GLU A 28 -11.21 -5.89 -13.26
C GLU A 28 -12.61 -5.74 -12.67
N ASN A 29 -12.85 -4.63 -11.98
CA ASN A 29 -14.15 -4.21 -11.48
C ASN A 29 -14.81 -5.18 -10.49
N ILE A 30 -14.01 -5.88 -9.68
CA ILE A 30 -14.48 -6.76 -8.60
C ILE A 30 -15.09 -5.91 -7.49
N SER A 31 -16.33 -6.22 -7.09
CA SER A 31 -16.94 -5.56 -5.93
C SER A 31 -16.36 -6.07 -4.62
N TYR A 32 -15.95 -5.18 -3.74
CA TYR A 32 -15.52 -5.56 -2.39
C TYR A 32 -16.62 -5.42 -1.34
N TYR A 33 -17.78 -4.85 -1.71
CA TYR A 33 -19.02 -4.99 -0.95
C TYR A 33 -19.88 -6.13 -1.50
N PRO A 34 -20.64 -6.87 -0.66
CA PRO A 34 -21.53 -7.92 -1.13
C PRO A 34 -22.55 -7.35 -2.12
N THR A 35 -22.64 -7.95 -3.32
CA THR A 35 -23.54 -7.44 -4.39
C THR A 35 -25.03 -7.60 -4.08
N ASN A 36 -25.35 -8.51 -3.15
CA ASN A 36 -26.72 -8.77 -2.64
C ASN A 36 -27.05 -7.94 -1.39
N GLU A 37 -26.17 -7.08 -0.93
CA GLU A 37 -26.44 -6.21 0.21
C GLU A 37 -27.47 -5.14 -0.21
N SER A 38 -28.64 -5.17 0.46
CA SER A 38 -29.68 -4.17 0.26
C SER A 38 -29.19 -2.81 0.81
N GLY A 39 -29.26 -1.76 -0.01
CA GLY A 39 -28.92 -0.40 0.41
C GLY A 39 -27.66 0.19 -0.23
N LEU A 40 -26.90 -0.56 -1.02
CA LEU A 40 -25.77 0.02 -1.76
C LEU A 40 -26.28 1.01 -2.84
N THR A 41 -25.81 2.26 -2.76
CA THR A 41 -26.12 3.28 -3.77
C THR A 41 -25.49 2.94 -5.13
N ALA A 42 -26.03 3.50 -6.23
CA ALA A 42 -25.43 3.36 -7.55
C ALA A 42 -23.97 3.87 -7.57
N TYR A 43 -23.70 4.98 -6.89
CA TYR A 43 -22.34 5.54 -6.76
C TYR A 43 -21.39 4.58 -6.02
N GLN A 44 -21.83 3.99 -4.92
CA GLN A 44 -21.03 3.00 -4.19
C GLN A 44 -20.73 1.76 -5.04
N LYS A 45 -21.72 1.26 -5.78
CA LYS A 45 -21.54 0.13 -6.70
C LYS A 45 -20.56 0.44 -7.83
N ALA A 46 -20.50 1.69 -8.27
CA ALA A 46 -19.56 2.12 -9.32
C ALA A 46 -18.14 2.31 -8.78
N GLN A 47 -17.98 2.98 -7.64
CA GLN A 47 -16.66 3.37 -7.11
C GLN A 47 -15.99 2.31 -6.27
N CYS A 48 -16.76 1.52 -5.49
CA CYS A 48 -16.22 0.52 -4.58
C CYS A 48 -15.85 -0.78 -5.31
N ARG A 49 -14.89 -0.67 -6.20
CA ARG A 49 -14.35 -1.74 -7.05
C ARG A 49 -12.86 -1.85 -6.90
N LEU A 50 -12.34 -3.04 -7.13
CA LEU A 50 -10.91 -3.29 -7.20
C LEU A 50 -10.56 -4.07 -8.48
N ASP A 51 -9.32 -3.91 -8.92
CA ASP A 51 -8.71 -4.70 -9.99
C ASP A 51 -7.58 -5.52 -9.39
N ILE A 52 -7.43 -6.76 -9.83
CA ILE A 52 -6.38 -7.65 -9.36
C ILE A 52 -5.53 -8.07 -10.54
N TYR A 53 -4.20 -7.93 -10.40
CA TYR A 53 -3.18 -8.39 -11.32
C TYR A 53 -2.28 -9.40 -10.62
N TRP A 54 -2.16 -10.63 -11.15
CA TRP A 54 -1.45 -11.70 -10.43
C TRP A 54 -0.74 -12.68 -11.37
N PRO A 55 0.40 -13.29 -10.93
CA PRO A 55 1.05 -14.36 -11.68
C PRO A 55 0.25 -15.66 -11.62
N THR A 56 0.06 -16.32 -12.78
CA THR A 56 -0.75 -17.54 -12.87
C THR A 56 -0.02 -18.81 -12.45
N GLN A 57 1.31 -18.83 -12.60
CA GLN A 57 2.16 -20.01 -12.39
C GLN A 57 2.82 -20.07 -11.01
N LYS A 58 2.71 -18.99 -10.22
CA LYS A 58 3.30 -18.90 -8.88
C LYS A 58 2.20 -18.68 -7.86
N LYS A 59 2.19 -19.49 -6.82
CA LYS A 59 1.22 -19.40 -5.71
C LYS A 59 1.86 -18.73 -4.50
N GLU A 60 1.03 -18.29 -3.57
CA GLU A 60 1.44 -17.69 -2.29
C GLU A 60 2.41 -16.51 -2.48
N VAL A 61 2.15 -15.70 -3.51
CA VAL A 61 2.97 -14.52 -3.77
C VAL A 61 2.59 -13.37 -2.83
N PRO A 62 3.54 -12.46 -2.49
CA PRO A 62 3.21 -11.27 -1.72
C PRO A 62 2.15 -10.43 -2.42
N VAL A 63 1.29 -9.80 -1.63
CA VAL A 63 0.14 -9.01 -2.09
C VAL A 63 0.39 -7.54 -1.80
N ILE A 64 0.20 -6.68 -2.81
CA ILE A 64 0.28 -5.23 -2.67
C ILE A 64 -1.11 -4.66 -2.87
N ILE A 65 -1.70 -4.06 -1.84
CA ILE A 65 -2.92 -3.25 -1.96
C ILE A 65 -2.49 -1.82 -2.25
N TRP A 66 -2.95 -1.27 -3.36
CA TRP A 66 -2.61 0.08 -3.80
C TRP A 66 -3.84 0.99 -3.83
N PHE A 67 -3.79 2.07 -3.06
CA PHE A 67 -4.77 3.15 -3.07
C PHE A 67 -4.23 4.34 -3.86
N HIS A 68 -5.00 4.83 -4.84
CA HIS A 68 -4.64 5.98 -5.65
C HIS A 68 -4.67 7.30 -4.86
N GLY A 69 -3.99 8.32 -5.36
CA GLY A 69 -4.04 9.69 -4.83
C GLY A 69 -5.27 10.48 -5.29
N GLY A 70 -5.24 11.80 -5.11
CA GLY A 70 -6.26 12.73 -5.60
C GLY A 70 -7.05 13.45 -4.50
N GLY A 71 -6.45 13.66 -3.32
CA GLY A 71 -7.00 14.54 -2.27
C GLY A 71 -8.33 14.08 -1.67
N LEU A 72 -8.74 12.82 -1.84
CA LEU A 72 -10.07 12.28 -1.51
C LEU A 72 -11.22 12.91 -2.33
N THR A 73 -10.89 13.67 -3.37
CA THR A 73 -11.86 14.39 -4.23
C THR A 73 -11.76 13.98 -5.69
N GLY A 74 -10.72 13.26 -6.08
CA GLY A 74 -10.46 12.83 -7.45
C GLY A 74 -9.62 11.56 -7.50
N GLY A 75 -9.27 11.13 -8.72
CA GLY A 75 -8.51 9.92 -8.98
C GLY A 75 -9.39 8.71 -9.30
N SER A 76 -8.74 7.60 -9.64
CA SER A 76 -9.39 6.32 -9.94
C SER A 76 -8.43 5.18 -9.62
N LYS A 77 -8.98 3.96 -9.44
CA LYS A 77 -8.17 2.77 -9.21
C LYS A 77 -7.18 2.52 -10.35
N GLU A 78 -6.02 2.03 -10.00
CA GLU A 78 -4.94 1.73 -10.93
C GLU A 78 -4.08 0.56 -10.44
N ILE A 79 -3.44 -0.13 -11.36
CA ILE A 79 -2.33 -1.03 -11.10
C ILE A 79 -1.05 -0.31 -11.52
N PRO A 80 -0.17 0.12 -10.58
CA PRO A 80 1.05 0.84 -10.94
C PRO A 80 1.93 0.02 -11.88
N GLN A 81 2.26 0.60 -13.04
CA GLN A 81 3.03 -0.11 -14.08
C GLN A 81 4.39 -0.59 -13.56
N ALA A 82 5.02 0.18 -12.69
CA ALA A 82 6.33 -0.15 -12.12
C ALA A 82 6.32 -1.39 -11.21
N LEU A 83 5.15 -1.82 -10.73
CA LEU A 83 4.99 -3.02 -9.90
C LEU A 83 4.63 -4.28 -10.71
N LYS A 84 4.20 -4.12 -11.98
CA LYS A 84 3.85 -5.26 -12.83
C LYS A 84 5.07 -6.15 -13.14
N ASP A 85 4.80 -7.40 -13.43
CA ASP A 85 5.78 -8.41 -13.89
C ASP A 85 6.93 -8.69 -12.90
N LYS A 86 6.71 -8.44 -11.60
CA LYS A 86 7.70 -8.61 -10.53
C LYS A 86 7.39 -9.76 -9.56
N GLY A 87 6.42 -10.61 -9.89
CA GLY A 87 6.09 -11.78 -9.06
C GLY A 87 5.13 -11.47 -7.90
N TYR A 88 4.47 -10.32 -7.88
CA TYR A 88 3.49 -9.92 -6.88
C TYR A 88 2.05 -10.07 -7.38
N CYS A 89 1.12 -10.24 -6.44
CA CYS A 89 -0.30 -10.00 -6.65
C CYS A 89 -0.60 -8.54 -6.28
N ILE A 90 -1.12 -7.75 -7.22
CA ILE A 90 -1.36 -6.31 -7.03
C ILE A 90 -2.86 -6.06 -7.07
N VAL A 91 -3.38 -5.33 -6.09
CA VAL A 91 -4.79 -4.97 -5.96
C VAL A 91 -4.92 -3.46 -6.03
N GLY A 92 -5.40 -2.94 -7.15
CA GLY A 92 -5.71 -1.52 -7.32
C GLY A 92 -7.12 -1.22 -6.83
N VAL A 93 -7.28 -0.30 -5.88
CA VAL A 93 -8.55 -0.06 -5.17
C VAL A 93 -9.14 1.29 -5.51
N GLY A 94 -10.40 1.28 -5.95
CA GLY A 94 -11.27 2.45 -6.04
C GLY A 94 -12.08 2.63 -4.76
N TYR A 95 -12.42 3.87 -4.45
CA TYR A 95 -13.19 4.25 -3.27
C TYR A 95 -14.03 5.50 -3.56
N ARG A 96 -15.08 5.73 -2.78
CA ARG A 96 -15.96 6.91 -2.94
C ARG A 96 -15.22 8.19 -2.58
N LEU A 97 -15.56 9.28 -3.26
CA LEU A 97 -14.88 10.56 -3.21
C LEU A 97 -15.81 11.67 -2.69
N SER A 98 -15.25 12.64 -2.01
CA SER A 98 -15.89 13.91 -1.72
C SER A 98 -16.05 14.73 -3.02
N PRO A 99 -17.11 15.54 -3.18
CA PRO A 99 -18.19 15.82 -2.22
C PRO A 99 -19.39 14.87 -2.32
N GLN A 100 -19.36 13.82 -3.19
CA GLN A 100 -20.48 12.89 -3.34
C GLN A 100 -20.76 12.11 -2.05
N VAL A 101 -19.71 11.90 -1.24
CA VAL A 101 -19.80 11.43 0.15
C VAL A 101 -18.88 12.29 1.01
N LYS A 102 -18.98 12.20 2.33
CA LYS A 102 -17.99 12.80 3.21
C LYS A 102 -16.65 12.10 3.06
N ALA A 103 -15.55 12.86 3.05
CA ALA A 103 -14.20 12.32 2.87
C ALA A 103 -13.83 11.20 3.86
N ALA A 104 -14.39 11.24 5.07
CA ALA A 104 -14.23 10.15 6.05
C ALA A 104 -14.79 8.80 5.56
N THR A 105 -15.77 8.80 4.66
CA THR A 105 -16.35 7.57 4.07
C THR A 105 -15.32 6.82 3.21
N SER A 106 -14.36 7.53 2.61
CA SER A 106 -13.29 6.89 1.84
C SER A 106 -12.41 5.98 2.72
N ILE A 107 -12.28 6.29 4.02
CA ILE A 107 -11.55 5.44 4.97
C ILE A 107 -12.31 4.14 5.23
N ASP A 108 -13.65 4.20 5.31
CA ASP A 108 -14.49 3.02 5.51
C ASP A 108 -14.41 2.11 4.27
N ASP A 109 -14.44 2.69 3.07
CA ASP A 109 -14.28 1.97 1.80
C ASP A 109 -12.90 1.30 1.69
N ALA A 110 -11.83 2.03 2.03
CA ALA A 110 -10.47 1.48 2.04
C ALA A 110 -10.35 0.31 3.03
N THR A 111 -10.92 0.44 4.21
CA THR A 111 -10.94 -0.63 5.22
C THR A 111 -11.70 -1.86 4.73
N ALA A 112 -12.86 -1.67 4.10
CA ALA A 112 -13.67 -2.75 3.51
C ALA A 112 -12.90 -3.48 2.39
N ALA A 113 -12.18 -2.73 1.54
CA ALA A 113 -11.36 -3.32 0.48
C ALA A 113 -10.20 -4.16 1.05
N ILE A 114 -9.48 -3.66 2.07
CA ILE A 114 -8.44 -4.44 2.76
C ILE A 114 -9.04 -5.72 3.34
N ALA A 115 -10.19 -5.62 4.01
CA ALA A 115 -10.86 -6.76 4.60
C ALA A 115 -11.28 -7.81 3.54
N TRP A 116 -11.75 -7.34 2.37
CA TRP A 116 -12.06 -8.21 1.25
C TRP A 116 -10.81 -8.96 0.76
N VAL A 117 -9.68 -8.26 0.64
CA VAL A 117 -8.40 -8.87 0.22
C VAL A 117 -7.98 -9.97 1.20
N PHE A 118 -7.98 -9.72 2.50
CA PHE A 118 -7.66 -10.76 3.50
C PHE A 118 -8.50 -12.02 3.35
N LYS A 119 -9.77 -11.89 2.98
CA LYS A 119 -10.73 -13.00 2.86
C LYS A 119 -10.67 -13.73 1.52
N ASN A 120 -10.18 -13.11 0.45
CA ASN A 120 -10.35 -13.63 -0.91
C ASN A 120 -9.07 -13.83 -1.72
N ILE A 121 -7.95 -13.23 -1.32
CA ILE A 121 -6.77 -13.10 -2.19
C ILE A 121 -6.08 -14.43 -2.55
N THR A 122 -6.28 -15.47 -1.77
CA THR A 122 -5.77 -16.81 -2.05
C THR A 122 -6.33 -17.40 -3.36
N ARG A 123 -7.51 -16.93 -3.80
CA ARG A 123 -8.11 -17.28 -5.11
C ARG A 123 -7.31 -16.72 -6.29
N TYR A 124 -6.48 -15.73 -6.04
CA TYR A 124 -5.63 -15.02 -6.99
C TYR A 124 -4.14 -15.29 -6.73
N ASN A 125 -3.84 -16.48 -6.22
CA ASN A 125 -2.48 -16.91 -5.88
C ASN A 125 -1.74 -16.01 -4.87
N GLY A 126 -2.41 -15.07 -4.21
CA GLY A 126 -1.83 -14.21 -3.19
C GLY A 126 -1.72 -14.91 -1.83
N ASN A 127 -0.65 -14.61 -1.09
CA ASN A 127 -0.45 -15.07 0.28
C ASN A 127 -1.18 -14.14 1.26
N SER A 128 -2.21 -14.64 1.96
CA SER A 128 -2.95 -13.86 2.96
C SER A 128 -2.15 -13.49 4.21
N LYS A 129 -0.96 -14.06 4.40
CA LYS A 129 -0.03 -13.69 5.48
C LYS A 129 1.01 -12.66 5.04
N SER A 130 1.09 -12.35 3.75
CA SER A 130 2.07 -11.46 3.16
C SER A 130 1.37 -10.32 2.40
N ILE A 131 0.46 -9.61 3.09
CA ILE A 131 -0.31 -8.48 2.56
C ILE A 131 0.33 -7.18 2.99
N PHE A 132 0.75 -6.38 2.00
CA PHE A 132 1.30 -5.04 2.16
C PHE A 132 0.27 -4.01 1.74
N VAL A 133 0.04 -3.00 2.57
CA VAL A 133 -0.93 -1.93 2.30
C VAL A 133 -0.17 -0.66 1.96
N SER A 134 -0.46 -0.11 0.79
CA SER A 134 0.26 1.02 0.22
C SER A 134 -0.67 1.98 -0.51
N GLY A 135 -0.17 3.12 -0.88
CA GLY A 135 -0.87 4.12 -1.68
C GLY A 135 -0.14 5.45 -1.68
N HIS A 136 -0.53 6.33 -2.59
CA HIS A 136 0.09 7.64 -2.75
C HIS A 136 -0.82 8.75 -2.25
N SER A 137 -0.26 9.76 -1.57
CA SER A 137 -0.99 10.97 -1.16
C SER A 137 -2.24 10.63 -0.33
N ALA A 138 -3.44 10.95 -0.82
CA ALA A 138 -4.70 10.54 -0.21
C ALA A 138 -4.78 9.00 -0.02
N GLY A 139 -4.25 8.21 -0.97
CA GLY A 139 -4.17 6.75 -0.84
C GLY A 139 -3.22 6.31 0.28
N GLY A 140 -2.10 7.00 0.47
CA GLY A 140 -1.19 6.78 1.59
C GLY A 140 -1.84 7.09 2.94
N TYR A 141 -2.64 8.15 3.00
CA TYR A 141 -3.47 8.45 4.17
C TYR A 141 -4.52 7.37 4.45
N LEU A 142 -5.21 6.87 3.41
CA LEU A 142 -6.19 5.79 3.56
C LEU A 142 -5.54 4.50 4.07
N ALA A 143 -4.35 4.15 3.55
CA ALA A 143 -3.57 3.02 4.02
C ALA A 143 -3.23 3.16 5.52
N LEU A 144 -2.71 4.33 5.93
CA LEU A 144 -2.39 4.63 7.32
C LEU A 144 -3.63 4.54 8.21
N MET A 145 -4.73 5.24 7.87
CA MET A 145 -5.94 5.27 8.70
C MET A 145 -6.56 3.88 8.87
N SER A 146 -6.63 3.09 7.80
CA SER A 146 -7.24 1.75 7.84
C SER A 146 -6.47 0.77 8.72
N VAL A 147 -5.14 0.94 8.85
CA VAL A 147 -4.27 0.01 9.57
C VAL A 147 -3.91 0.51 10.97
N MET A 148 -3.65 1.81 11.14
CA MET A 148 -3.26 2.36 12.44
C MET A 148 -4.41 2.37 13.45
N ASP A 149 -5.63 2.68 13.03
CA ASP A 149 -6.85 2.51 13.84
C ASP A 149 -7.28 1.04 13.80
N LYS A 150 -6.83 0.24 14.78
CA LYS A 150 -7.15 -1.20 14.89
C LYS A 150 -8.65 -1.50 14.89
N SER A 151 -9.48 -0.57 15.37
CA SER A 151 -10.93 -0.78 15.46
C SER A 151 -11.58 -0.96 14.10
N ARG A 152 -11.01 -0.38 13.05
CA ARG A 152 -11.50 -0.45 11.67
C ARG A 152 -11.46 -1.87 11.11
N LEU A 153 -10.30 -2.48 11.05
CA LEU A 153 -10.16 -3.87 10.58
C LEU A 153 -10.80 -4.87 11.54
N LYS A 154 -10.82 -4.56 12.85
CA LYS A 154 -11.51 -5.38 13.84
C LYS A 154 -13.03 -5.50 13.57
N SER A 155 -13.67 -4.49 12.99
CA SER A 155 -15.09 -4.56 12.59
C SER A 155 -15.37 -5.60 11.50
N TYR A 156 -14.33 -6.11 10.84
CA TYR A 156 -14.35 -7.19 9.85
C TYR A 156 -13.74 -8.50 10.37
N ASP A 157 -13.49 -8.61 11.68
CA ASP A 157 -12.84 -9.74 12.36
C ASP A 157 -11.38 -9.94 11.92
N ILE A 158 -10.69 -8.86 11.54
CA ILE A 158 -9.29 -8.87 11.13
C ILE A 158 -8.44 -8.13 12.15
N ASP A 159 -7.35 -8.75 12.58
CA ASP A 159 -6.32 -8.08 13.37
C ASP A 159 -5.41 -7.26 12.43
N ALA A 160 -5.39 -5.94 12.62
CA ALA A 160 -4.55 -5.02 11.86
C ALA A 160 -3.05 -5.35 11.94
N ASN A 161 -2.61 -6.03 13.01
CA ASN A 161 -1.22 -6.45 13.17
C ASN A 161 -0.81 -7.60 12.24
N LYS A 162 -1.77 -8.23 11.55
CA LYS A 162 -1.50 -9.24 10.50
C LYS A 162 -1.17 -8.64 9.13
N VAL A 163 -1.23 -7.30 8.98
CA VAL A 163 -0.67 -6.61 7.82
C VAL A 163 0.84 -6.81 7.84
N ALA A 164 1.40 -7.37 6.77
CA ALA A 164 2.84 -7.68 6.69
C ALA A 164 3.71 -6.42 6.61
N GLY A 165 3.18 -5.35 6.03
CA GLY A 165 3.84 -4.04 5.99
C GLY A 165 2.90 -2.92 5.54
N LEU A 166 3.17 -1.71 6.01
CA LEU A 166 2.44 -0.49 5.71
C LEU A 166 3.38 0.50 5.03
N ILE A 167 3.09 0.87 3.76
CA ILE A 167 4.02 1.61 2.91
C ILE A 167 3.32 2.81 2.28
N PRO A 168 3.02 3.87 3.03
CA PRO A 168 2.44 5.10 2.49
C PRO A 168 3.49 5.94 1.75
N PHE A 169 3.15 6.39 0.55
CA PHE A 169 3.89 7.37 -0.22
C PHE A 169 3.27 8.74 -0.01
N SER A 170 3.96 9.64 0.67
CA SER A 170 3.51 11.01 0.93
C SER A 170 2.07 11.10 1.48
N GLY A 171 1.71 10.14 2.36
CA GLY A 171 0.41 10.15 3.04
C GLY A 171 0.35 11.19 4.16
N HIS A 172 -0.82 11.78 4.39
CA HIS A 172 -1.05 12.58 5.62
C HIS A 172 -0.94 11.69 6.86
N THR A 173 -0.27 12.20 7.88
CA THR A 173 -0.23 11.58 9.22
C THR A 173 -1.05 12.37 10.24
N ILE A 174 -1.45 13.60 9.90
CA ILE A 174 -2.48 14.37 10.58
C ILE A 174 -3.84 14.21 9.89
N THR A 175 -4.90 14.79 10.43
CA THR A 175 -6.24 14.80 9.80
C THR A 175 -6.16 15.40 8.41
N HIS A 176 -6.62 14.66 7.40
CA HIS A 176 -6.51 15.05 5.98
C HIS A 176 -7.17 16.40 5.71
N PHE A 177 -6.55 17.23 4.86
CA PHE A 177 -7.02 18.60 4.59
C PHE A 177 -8.48 18.63 4.11
N THR A 178 -8.91 17.72 3.23
CA THR A 178 -10.30 17.65 2.77
C THR A 178 -11.29 17.42 3.91
N ILE A 179 -10.93 16.60 4.94
CA ILE A 179 -11.77 16.41 6.12
C ILE A 179 -11.80 17.67 6.98
N ARG A 180 -10.69 18.42 7.06
CA ARG A 180 -10.63 19.71 7.76
C ARG A 180 -11.51 20.74 7.08
N GLU A 181 -11.37 20.89 5.76
CA GLU A 181 -12.17 21.80 4.93
C GLU A 181 -13.67 21.51 5.01
N GLU A 182 -14.09 20.24 4.97
CA GLU A 182 -15.49 19.83 5.19
C GLU A 182 -16.07 20.25 6.55
N ARG A 183 -15.19 20.56 7.52
CA ARG A 183 -15.55 21.04 8.87
C ARG A 183 -15.40 22.55 9.02
N GLY A 184 -15.07 23.28 7.93
CA GLY A 184 -14.80 24.69 7.98
C GLY A 184 -13.47 25.05 8.64
N ILE A 185 -12.54 24.11 8.75
CA ILE A 185 -11.19 24.33 9.27
C ILE A 185 -10.25 24.56 8.06
N PRO A 186 -9.43 25.61 8.06
CA PRO A 186 -8.49 25.85 6.97
C PRO A 186 -7.58 24.64 6.68
N GLY A 187 -7.32 24.35 5.40
CA GLY A 187 -6.51 23.22 4.97
C GLY A 187 -5.08 23.25 5.51
N GLU A 188 -4.55 24.43 5.81
CA GLU A 188 -3.22 24.63 6.39
C GLU A 188 -3.16 24.44 7.91
N GLN A 189 -4.31 24.51 8.62
CA GLN A 189 -4.33 24.34 10.07
C GLN A 189 -4.14 22.86 10.45
N PRO A 190 -3.06 22.49 11.15
CA PRO A 190 -2.84 21.10 11.55
C PRO A 190 -3.85 20.68 12.64
N ILE A 191 -4.46 19.52 12.46
CA ILE A 191 -5.36 18.88 13.42
C ILE A 191 -4.96 17.44 13.63
N ILE A 192 -4.88 17.02 14.89
CA ILE A 192 -4.64 15.62 15.29
C ILE A 192 -5.85 15.17 16.09
N ASP A 193 -6.73 14.43 15.45
CA ASP A 193 -7.91 13.83 16.05
C ASP A 193 -8.13 12.39 15.55
N LYS A 194 -9.30 11.80 15.78
CA LYS A 194 -9.63 10.44 15.35
C LYS A 194 -9.52 10.18 13.84
N PHE A 195 -9.27 11.20 13.02
CA PHE A 195 -8.99 11.09 11.59
C PHE A 195 -7.52 11.35 11.25
N ALA A 196 -6.65 11.33 12.25
CA ALA A 196 -5.21 11.46 12.08
C ALA A 196 -4.53 10.12 12.37
N PRO A 197 -3.73 9.55 11.47
CA PRO A 197 -2.90 8.38 11.79
C PRO A 197 -2.04 8.57 13.04
N LEU A 198 -1.54 9.79 13.28
CA LEU A 198 -0.73 10.16 14.42
C LEU A 198 -1.46 9.97 15.77
N TYR A 199 -2.79 10.04 15.79
CA TYR A 199 -3.60 9.78 16.98
C TYR A 199 -3.50 8.32 17.44
N TYR A 200 -3.17 7.39 16.54
CA TYR A 200 -3.14 5.94 16.75
C TYR A 200 -1.73 5.36 16.82
N VAL A 201 -0.73 6.19 17.17
CA VAL A 201 0.65 5.72 17.36
C VAL A 201 0.70 4.60 18.41
N ARG A 202 1.35 3.49 18.06
CA ARG A 202 1.39 2.29 18.91
C ARG A 202 2.62 1.43 18.64
N LYS A 203 3.08 0.70 19.68
CA LYS A 203 4.26 -0.17 19.63
C LYS A 203 4.05 -1.37 18.70
N ASP A 204 2.85 -1.94 18.72
CA ASP A 204 2.48 -3.17 18.01
C ASP A 204 1.99 -2.94 16.57
N ALA A 205 2.25 -1.77 15.98
CA ALA A 205 1.94 -1.50 14.58
C ALA A 205 2.75 -2.42 13.64
N PRO A 206 2.23 -2.75 12.46
CA PRO A 206 2.99 -3.48 11.44
C PRO A 206 4.32 -2.78 11.10
N PRO A 207 5.30 -3.50 10.53
CA PRO A 207 6.45 -2.87 9.90
C PRO A 207 6.00 -1.74 8.97
N THR A 208 6.61 -0.57 9.07
CA THR A 208 6.15 0.63 8.35
C THR A 208 7.30 1.31 7.62
N LEU A 209 7.10 1.61 6.34
CA LEU A 209 8.01 2.40 5.53
C LEU A 209 7.31 3.68 5.07
N LEU A 210 7.69 4.82 5.62
CA LEU A 210 7.23 6.14 5.19
C LEU A 210 8.15 6.62 4.07
N ILE A 211 7.57 7.05 2.95
CA ILE A 211 8.32 7.64 1.83
C ILE A 211 7.71 9.00 1.52
N THR A 212 8.52 10.05 1.53
CA THR A 212 8.11 11.42 1.19
C THR A 212 8.97 11.97 0.06
N GLY A 213 8.49 12.98 -0.64
CA GLY A 213 9.34 13.82 -1.49
C GLY A 213 10.37 14.59 -0.66
N ASP A 214 11.21 15.31 -1.37
CA ASP A 214 12.16 16.29 -0.80
C ASP A 214 11.37 17.37 -0.03
N ARG A 215 11.77 17.68 1.18
CA ARG A 215 11.07 18.63 2.07
C ARG A 215 10.88 20.02 1.48
N GLU A 216 11.77 20.43 0.59
CA GLU A 216 11.70 21.73 -0.08
C GLU A 216 10.83 21.71 -1.35
N LEU A 217 10.52 20.53 -1.88
CA LEU A 217 9.76 20.32 -3.12
C LEU A 217 8.40 19.64 -2.91
N GLU A 218 8.21 19.04 -1.74
CA GLU A 218 6.96 18.35 -1.34
C GLU A 218 5.87 19.37 -0.99
N MET A 219 4.64 18.94 -0.85
CA MET A 219 3.56 19.77 -0.30
C MET A 219 3.93 20.25 1.09
N LEU A 220 3.72 21.53 1.38
CA LEU A 220 4.09 22.16 2.65
C LEU A 220 3.59 21.37 3.86
N GLY A 221 4.49 21.09 4.80
CA GLY A 221 4.23 20.34 6.01
C GLY A 221 4.14 18.83 5.84
N ARG A 222 4.16 18.29 4.62
CA ARG A 222 4.00 16.85 4.39
C ARG A 222 5.20 16.04 4.87
N TYR A 223 6.40 16.52 4.63
CA TYR A 223 7.60 15.88 5.15
C TYR A 223 7.62 15.94 6.68
N GLU A 224 7.34 17.10 7.26
CA GLU A 224 7.40 17.35 8.71
C GLU A 224 6.40 16.47 9.48
N GLU A 225 5.17 16.35 9.00
CA GLU A 225 4.17 15.48 9.65
C GLU A 225 4.57 14.00 9.60
N ASN A 226 5.19 13.54 8.51
CA ASN A 226 5.71 12.17 8.38
C ASN A 226 6.95 11.96 9.27
N ALA A 227 7.87 12.91 9.33
CA ALA A 227 9.03 12.87 10.23
C ALA A 227 8.60 12.87 11.70
N TYR A 228 7.57 13.64 12.05
CA TYR A 228 7.00 13.64 13.39
C TYR A 228 6.31 12.32 13.72
N PHE A 229 5.52 11.76 12.80
CA PHE A 229 4.90 10.45 12.96
C PHE A 229 5.97 9.36 13.17
N PHE A 230 7.02 9.35 12.35
CA PHE A 230 8.17 8.44 12.52
C PHE A 230 8.77 8.55 13.92
N ARG A 231 9.01 9.77 14.40
CA ARG A 231 9.56 10.00 15.74
C ARG A 231 8.63 9.47 16.83
N MET A 232 7.32 9.73 16.72
CA MET A 232 6.35 9.30 17.73
C MET A 232 6.16 7.78 17.73
N MET A 233 6.24 7.12 16.58
CA MET A 233 6.24 5.65 16.51
C MET A 233 7.46 5.06 17.25
N LYS A 234 8.67 5.65 17.07
CA LYS A 234 9.88 5.27 17.82
C LYS A 234 9.71 5.51 19.34
N VAL A 235 9.14 6.63 19.76
CA VAL A 235 8.84 6.93 21.17
C VAL A 235 7.87 5.90 21.76
N ALA A 236 6.87 5.45 20.99
CA ALA A 236 5.95 4.40 21.39
C ALA A 236 6.60 3.00 21.44
N GLY A 237 7.84 2.85 20.97
CA GLY A 237 8.59 1.60 20.96
C GLY A 237 8.39 0.73 19.72
N GLN A 238 7.87 1.29 18.60
CA GLN A 238 7.86 0.61 17.31
C GLN A 238 9.26 0.71 16.68
N GLU A 239 9.96 -0.44 16.60
CA GLU A 239 11.33 -0.50 16.08
C GLU A 239 11.40 -0.73 14.57
N LYS A 240 10.35 -1.37 13.98
CA LYS A 240 10.28 -1.71 12.56
C LYS A 240 9.64 -0.58 11.76
N ILE A 241 10.17 0.63 11.87
CA ILE A 241 9.74 1.80 11.11
C ILE A 241 10.94 2.48 10.47
N GLU A 242 10.79 2.82 9.19
CA GLU A 242 11.78 3.53 8.37
C GLU A 242 11.12 4.76 7.75
N HIS A 243 11.89 5.80 7.48
CA HIS A 243 11.45 7.01 6.78
C HIS A 243 12.51 7.41 5.75
N TYR A 244 12.09 7.51 4.48
CA TYR A 244 12.94 7.93 3.37
C TYR A 244 12.42 9.23 2.77
N GLU A 245 13.32 10.19 2.62
CA GLU A 245 13.14 11.43 1.89
C GLU A 245 13.74 11.27 0.48
N MET A 246 12.93 11.44 -0.54
CA MET A 246 13.34 11.34 -1.94
C MET A 246 13.89 12.68 -2.41
N GLN A 247 15.18 12.94 -2.13
CA GLN A 247 15.83 14.20 -2.49
C GLN A 247 15.72 14.53 -3.97
N GLY A 248 15.36 15.78 -4.29
CA GLY A 248 15.17 16.25 -5.65
C GLY A 248 13.83 15.88 -6.30
N TYR A 249 12.96 15.14 -5.59
CA TYR A 249 11.63 14.79 -6.06
C TYR A 249 10.55 15.45 -5.21
N GLY A 250 9.57 16.09 -5.86
CA GLY A 250 8.39 16.62 -5.16
C GLY A 250 7.36 15.55 -4.86
N HIS A 251 6.10 15.96 -4.71
CA HIS A 251 4.97 15.11 -4.34
C HIS A 251 4.77 13.87 -5.24
N ASN A 252 5.11 13.96 -6.53
CA ASN A 252 4.95 12.88 -7.51
C ASN A 252 6.15 11.92 -7.55
N MET A 253 6.71 11.55 -6.40
CA MET A 253 7.93 10.72 -6.29
C MET A 253 7.69 9.21 -6.38
N THR A 254 6.47 8.74 -6.63
CA THR A 254 6.13 7.29 -6.58
C THR A 254 6.98 6.45 -7.51
N SER A 255 7.15 6.87 -8.78
CA SER A 255 7.89 6.08 -9.78
C SER A 255 9.34 5.80 -9.35
N PRO A 256 10.17 6.80 -8.98
CA PRO A 256 11.53 6.54 -8.50
C PRO A 256 11.59 5.84 -7.13
N ALA A 257 10.52 5.87 -6.34
CA ALA A 257 10.48 5.28 -5.00
C ALA A 257 9.96 3.83 -4.94
N PHE A 258 9.39 3.29 -6.01
CA PHE A 258 8.95 1.88 -6.03
C PHE A 258 10.06 0.85 -5.72
N PRO A 259 11.33 1.04 -6.07
CA PRO A 259 12.40 0.15 -5.60
C PRO A 259 12.45 0.02 -4.07
N LEU A 260 12.25 1.10 -3.31
CA LEU A 260 12.23 1.07 -1.84
C LEU A 260 11.06 0.23 -1.31
N LEU A 261 9.89 0.31 -1.95
CA LEU A 261 8.73 -0.53 -1.63
C LEU A 261 9.07 -2.01 -1.88
N ILE A 262 9.69 -2.33 -3.02
CA ILE A 262 10.07 -3.70 -3.38
C ILE A 262 11.06 -4.26 -2.36
N ASP A 263 12.12 -3.53 -2.04
CA ASP A 263 13.13 -3.94 -1.05
C ASP A 263 12.50 -4.17 0.34
N PHE A 264 11.55 -3.32 0.72
CA PHE A 264 10.82 -3.47 1.97
C PHE A 264 9.94 -4.73 1.98
N ILE A 265 9.25 -5.02 0.88
CA ILE A 265 8.47 -6.26 0.73
C ILE A 265 9.39 -7.48 0.85
N GLU A 266 10.53 -7.49 0.14
CA GLU A 266 11.49 -8.60 0.19
C GLU A 266 12.04 -8.86 1.60
N LYS A 267 12.17 -7.80 2.41
CA LYS A 267 12.61 -7.88 3.81
C LYS A 267 11.57 -8.47 4.76
N PHE A 268 10.27 -8.26 4.49
CA PHE A 268 9.18 -8.61 5.42
C PHE A 268 8.15 -9.62 4.87
N LYS A 269 8.30 -10.10 3.63
CA LYS A 269 7.45 -11.17 3.10
C LYS A 269 7.69 -12.49 3.85
N GLU A 270 6.60 -13.23 4.11
CA GLU A 270 6.64 -14.59 4.64
C GLU A 270 6.66 -15.64 3.51
#